data_11d6e4048fe951a28d790d4b5c531783
#
_entry.id   11d6e4048fe951a28d790d4b5c531783
#
_cell.length_a   1.000
_cell.length_b   1.000
_cell.length_c   1.000
_cell.angle_alpha   90.00
_cell.angle_beta   90.00
_cell.angle_gamma   90.00
#
_symmetry.space_group_name_H-M   'P 1'
#
loop_
_entity.id
_entity.type
_entity.pdbx_description
1 polymer ?
#
loop_
_entity_poly.entity_id
_entity_poly.type
_entity_poly.pdbx_seq_one_letter_code
_entity_poly.pdbx_strand_id
1 'polypeptide(L)'
;LNGGSFSCFGNITGVDDPTLKSDSWSAGDGLLGIAYNSVIENAIGGSASDNVVGNGVANTLYGGAGSGVKDTLTGNGGADIFVCSLSDATTDLSLADSISDFTDGTDFIGLEDRTYSDLSILNSSGDTKIIDTNSSKVLFLLDGVDHTLIDSSDFIITDFV
;
A
#
# COMPACT_ATOMS: atom_id res chain seq x y z
N LEU A 1 -7.67 4.84 -8.61
CA LEU A 1 -8.81 4.00 -8.97
C LEU A 1 -9.48 4.55 -10.23
N ASN A 2 -9.57 3.79 -11.30
CA ASN A 2 -10.27 4.19 -12.52
C ASN A 2 -11.79 4.14 -12.33
N GLY A 3 -12.51 5.15 -12.81
CA GLY A 3 -13.98 5.14 -12.80
C GLY A 3 -14.48 3.86 -13.48
N GLY A 4 -15.31 3.11 -12.77
CA GLY A 4 -15.85 1.81 -13.21
C GLY A 4 -15.07 0.59 -12.74
N SER A 5 -13.92 0.73 -12.09
CA SER A 5 -13.25 -0.36 -11.38
C SER A 5 -13.77 -0.45 -9.95
N PHE A 6 -13.91 -1.66 -9.44
CA PHE A 6 -14.28 -1.90 -8.05
C PHE A 6 -13.02 -2.23 -7.26
N SER A 7 -12.84 -1.54 -6.14
CA SER A 7 -11.81 -1.88 -5.16
C SER A 7 -12.49 -2.43 -3.92
N CYS A 8 -11.96 -3.52 -3.41
CA CYS A 8 -12.38 -4.03 -2.11
C CYS A 8 -11.64 -3.28 -1.02
N PHE A 9 -12.38 -2.57 -0.19
CA PHE A 9 -11.87 -2.07 1.08
C PHE A 9 -12.50 -2.88 2.20
N GLY A 10 -11.78 -3.11 3.29
CA GLY A 10 -12.34 -3.77 4.46
C GLY A 10 -13.63 -3.07 4.94
N ASN A 11 -14.49 -3.84 5.46
CA ASN A 11 -15.84 -3.57 5.97
C ASN A 11 -16.26 -2.08 6.10
N ILE A 12 -16.97 -1.56 5.09
CA ILE A 12 -17.67 -0.27 5.20
C ILE A 12 -18.95 -0.48 5.99
N THR A 13 -18.93 -0.22 7.30
CA THR A 13 -20.12 -0.19 8.12
C THR A 13 -20.75 1.20 8.04
N GLY A 14 -22.00 1.28 7.60
CA GLY A 14 -22.81 2.50 7.71
C GLY A 14 -23.16 3.24 6.42
N VAL A 15 -23.11 2.59 5.27
CA VAL A 15 -23.64 3.16 4.03
C VAL A 15 -25.08 2.65 3.84
N ASP A 16 -26.06 3.39 4.36
CA ASP A 16 -27.48 3.19 4.06
C ASP A 16 -27.81 3.85 2.70
N ASP A 17 -27.27 3.29 1.61
CA ASP A 17 -27.72 3.67 0.27
C ASP A 17 -28.75 2.64 -0.23
N PRO A 18 -30.04 3.03 -0.33
CA PRO A 18 -31.08 2.12 -0.77
C PRO A 18 -30.98 1.71 -2.25
N THR A 19 -30.04 2.29 -3.01
CA THR A 19 -29.79 1.94 -4.41
C THR A 19 -28.74 0.84 -4.57
N LEU A 20 -27.95 0.58 -3.54
CA LEU A 20 -27.00 -0.52 -3.49
C LEU A 20 -27.75 -1.77 -3.04
N LYS A 21 -28.31 -2.53 -3.99
CA LYS A 21 -29.00 -3.79 -3.68
C LYS A 21 -28.03 -4.82 -3.16
N SER A 22 -28.21 -5.20 -1.91
CA SER A 22 -27.41 -6.11 -1.12
C SER A 22 -27.69 -7.60 -1.39
N ASP A 23 -27.76 -8.03 -2.62
CA ASP A 23 -28.26 -9.39 -2.88
C ASP A 23 -27.24 -10.50 -2.64
N SER A 24 -26.00 -10.22 -2.24
CA SER A 24 -25.02 -11.27 -1.94
C SER A 24 -23.70 -10.72 -1.35
N TRP A 25 -23.72 -10.03 -0.24
CA TRP A 25 -22.47 -9.60 0.40
C TRP A 25 -22.13 -10.53 1.57
N SER A 26 -21.07 -11.31 1.43
CA SER A 26 -20.48 -12.02 2.57
C SER A 26 -19.77 -11.02 3.49
N ALA A 27 -19.85 -11.23 4.78
CA ALA A 27 -19.10 -10.44 5.76
C ALA A 27 -17.59 -10.58 5.45
N GLY A 28 -16.97 -9.52 4.96
CA GLY A 28 -15.57 -9.48 4.54
C GLY A 28 -15.33 -8.87 3.15
N ASP A 29 -16.34 -8.83 2.30
CA ASP A 29 -16.21 -8.27 0.94
C ASP A 29 -16.67 -6.80 0.92
N GLY A 30 -15.86 -5.90 1.43
CA GLY A 30 -16.14 -4.47 1.33
C GLY A 30 -15.94 -3.99 -0.11
N LEU A 31 -17.01 -3.68 -0.83
CA LEU A 31 -16.95 -3.06 -2.15
C LEU A 31 -17.16 -1.54 -2.04
N LEU A 32 -16.17 -0.77 -2.48
CA LEU A 32 -16.34 0.66 -2.65
C LEU A 32 -16.70 0.96 -4.11
N GLY A 33 -17.91 1.43 -4.36
CA GLY A 33 -18.30 1.97 -5.65
C GLY A 33 -17.92 3.45 -5.73
N ILE A 34 -17.16 3.82 -6.76
CA ILE A 34 -16.76 5.21 -7.02
C ILE A 34 -17.61 5.75 -8.16
N ALA A 35 -18.12 6.98 -8.01
CA ALA A 35 -18.88 7.64 -9.04
C ALA A 35 -18.09 7.76 -10.36
N TYR A 36 -18.78 7.63 -11.48
CA TYR A 36 -18.18 7.77 -12.80
C TYR A 36 -17.47 9.13 -12.96
N ASN A 37 -16.26 9.13 -13.47
CA ASN A 37 -15.36 10.28 -13.58
C ASN A 37 -14.86 10.89 -12.26
N SER A 38 -15.01 10.20 -11.13
CA SER A 38 -14.32 10.59 -9.90
C SER A 38 -12.90 10.07 -9.91
N VAL A 39 -11.95 10.89 -9.50
CA VAL A 39 -10.56 10.50 -9.22
C VAL A 39 -10.41 10.38 -7.71
N ILE A 40 -9.84 9.27 -7.26
CA ILE A 40 -9.43 9.09 -5.87
C ILE A 40 -7.92 9.03 -5.84
N GLU A 41 -7.32 9.97 -5.10
CA GLU A 41 -5.87 10.07 -4.98
C GLU A 41 -5.32 9.29 -3.79
N ASN A 42 -6.13 9.01 -2.78
CA ASN A 42 -5.70 8.34 -1.55
C ASN A 42 -6.54 7.11 -1.26
N ALA A 43 -5.88 6.02 -0.85
CA ALA A 43 -6.56 4.80 -0.42
C ALA A 43 -5.86 4.19 0.80
N ILE A 44 -6.68 3.76 1.76
CA ILE A 44 -6.24 3.04 2.96
C ILE A 44 -7.00 1.72 2.98
N GLY A 45 -6.28 0.61 3.11
CA GLY A 45 -6.84 -0.72 3.33
C GLY A 45 -7.33 -0.91 4.77
N GLY A 46 -7.67 -2.15 5.11
CA GLY A 46 -8.20 -2.51 6.41
C GLY A 46 -7.17 -3.17 7.34
N SER A 47 -7.63 -4.15 8.12
CA SER A 47 -6.79 -4.96 9.01
C SER A 47 -6.64 -6.41 8.52
N ALA A 48 -7.15 -6.73 7.36
CA ALA A 48 -7.00 -8.01 6.67
C ALA A 48 -6.09 -7.83 5.46
N SER A 49 -5.68 -8.93 4.83
CA SER A 49 -4.95 -8.84 3.55
C SER A 49 -5.75 -8.13 2.49
N ASP A 50 -5.23 -7.00 2.02
CA ASP A 50 -5.85 -6.14 1.03
C ASP A 50 -5.05 -6.10 -0.28
N ASN A 51 -5.76 -5.89 -1.38
CA ASN A 51 -5.18 -5.57 -2.67
C ASN A 51 -5.60 -4.14 -3.05
N VAL A 52 -4.69 -3.18 -2.83
CA VAL A 52 -4.95 -1.76 -3.05
C VAL A 52 -4.36 -1.35 -4.39
N VAL A 53 -5.22 -0.96 -5.32
CA VAL A 53 -4.81 -0.61 -6.69
C VAL A 53 -5.18 0.84 -6.98
N GLY A 54 -4.16 1.65 -7.27
CA GLY A 54 -4.27 3.03 -7.72
C GLY A 54 -4.76 3.17 -9.16
N ASN A 55 -4.47 4.30 -9.76
CA ASN A 55 -4.92 4.64 -11.12
C ASN A 55 -3.79 5.31 -11.93
N GLY A 56 -4.09 6.07 -12.97
CA GLY A 56 -3.08 6.72 -13.82
C GLY A 56 -2.66 8.12 -13.39
N VAL A 57 -2.98 8.55 -12.17
CA VAL A 57 -2.52 9.81 -11.57
C VAL A 57 -1.84 9.52 -10.23
N ALA A 58 -1.11 10.49 -9.69
CA ALA A 58 -0.43 10.33 -8.40
C ALA A 58 -1.41 9.90 -7.29
N ASN A 59 -1.09 8.81 -6.61
CA ASN A 59 -1.86 8.25 -5.51
C ASN A 59 -1.04 8.20 -4.22
N THR A 60 -1.70 8.20 -3.08
CA THR A 60 -1.11 7.80 -1.80
C THR A 60 -1.82 6.54 -1.31
N LEU A 61 -1.06 5.46 -1.18
CA LEU A 61 -1.59 4.13 -0.90
C LEU A 61 -1.01 3.59 0.40
N TYR A 62 -1.89 3.10 1.27
CA TYR A 62 -1.53 2.43 2.51
C TYR A 62 -2.31 1.11 2.62
N GLY A 63 -1.62 0.01 2.92
CA GLY A 63 -2.25 -1.30 3.09
C GLY A 63 -3.19 -1.37 4.28
N GLY A 64 -2.92 -0.59 5.32
CA GLY A 64 -3.69 -0.58 6.55
C GLY A 64 -2.93 -1.19 7.72
N ALA A 65 -3.47 -1.10 8.91
CA ALA A 65 -2.82 -1.60 10.12
C ALA A 65 -3.22 -3.04 10.40
N GLY A 66 -2.33 -3.99 10.14
CA GLY A 66 -2.61 -5.41 10.34
C GLY A 66 -1.35 -6.26 10.45
N SER A 67 -0.57 -6.14 11.54
CA SER A 67 0.62 -6.99 11.68
C SER A 67 0.29 -8.47 11.56
N GLY A 68 0.92 -9.15 10.60
CA GLY A 68 0.73 -10.58 10.37
C GLY A 68 -0.22 -10.92 9.22
N VAL A 69 -0.58 -9.95 8.40
CA VAL A 69 -1.24 -10.12 7.11
C VAL A 69 -0.41 -9.40 6.05
N LYS A 70 -0.47 -9.87 4.82
CA LYS A 70 0.25 -9.27 3.70
C LYS A 70 -0.70 -8.48 2.83
N ASP A 71 -0.38 -7.22 2.59
CA ASP A 71 -1.04 -6.39 1.62
C ASP A 71 -0.26 -6.33 0.30
N THR A 72 -0.95 -6.06 -0.78
CA THR A 72 -0.34 -5.83 -2.09
C THR A 72 -0.79 -4.48 -2.62
N LEU A 73 0.17 -3.62 -2.89
CA LEU A 73 -0.06 -2.27 -3.37
C LEU A 73 0.39 -2.16 -4.83
N THR A 74 -0.41 -1.52 -5.66
CA THR A 74 -0.12 -1.25 -7.08
C THR A 74 -0.47 0.19 -7.38
N GLY A 75 0.51 1.01 -7.76
CA GLY A 75 0.32 2.43 -8.07
C GLY A 75 -0.31 2.66 -9.44
N ASN A 76 0.06 1.89 -10.43
CA ASN A 76 -0.12 2.01 -11.87
C ASN A 76 0.72 3.17 -12.43
N GLY A 77 0.14 4.30 -12.72
CA GLY A 77 0.88 5.41 -13.32
C GLY A 77 0.68 6.70 -12.54
N GLY A 78 1.66 7.55 -12.62
CA GLY A 78 1.72 8.76 -11.78
C GLY A 78 2.98 8.74 -10.94
N ALA A 79 3.09 9.64 -10.01
CA ALA A 79 4.12 9.64 -8.99
C ALA A 79 3.44 9.23 -7.67
N ASP A 80 3.54 7.96 -7.34
CA ASP A 80 2.77 7.36 -6.26
C ASP A 80 3.56 7.38 -4.94
N ILE A 81 2.86 7.42 -3.83
CA ILE A 81 3.42 7.33 -2.48
C ILE A 81 2.87 6.07 -1.82
N PHE A 82 3.76 5.14 -1.50
CA PHE A 82 3.44 3.93 -0.75
C PHE A 82 3.81 4.13 0.71
N VAL A 83 2.81 4.22 1.57
CA VAL A 83 3.00 4.51 2.99
C VAL A 83 3.25 3.24 3.78
N CYS A 84 4.23 3.25 4.66
CA CYS A 84 4.48 2.16 5.60
C CYS A 84 4.48 2.65 7.05
N SER A 85 3.90 1.84 7.92
CA SER A 85 3.89 2.05 9.36
C SER A 85 4.60 0.89 10.07
N LEU A 86 5.28 1.18 11.19
CA LEU A 86 5.87 0.12 12.03
C LEU A 86 4.83 -0.79 12.67
N SER A 87 3.61 -0.31 12.83
CA SER A 87 2.52 -1.13 13.38
C SER A 87 2.17 -2.29 12.46
N ASP A 88 2.40 -2.11 11.15
CA ASP A 88 2.12 -3.07 10.11
C ASP A 88 3.34 -3.95 9.75
N ALA A 89 4.54 -3.42 9.94
CA ALA A 89 5.79 -4.09 9.62
C ALA A 89 5.98 -5.41 10.39
N THR A 90 6.54 -6.41 9.74
CA THR A 90 6.68 -7.78 10.24
C THR A 90 8.13 -8.28 10.23
N THR A 91 8.45 -9.28 11.05
CA THR A 91 9.71 -10.02 10.95
C THR A 91 9.61 -11.25 10.05
N ASP A 92 8.39 -11.63 9.65
CA ASP A 92 8.14 -12.74 8.72
C ASP A 92 8.02 -12.20 7.28
N LEU A 93 9.01 -12.50 6.45
CA LEU A 93 9.07 -12.04 5.07
C LEU A 93 7.84 -12.44 4.24
N SER A 94 7.23 -13.58 4.55
CA SER A 94 6.05 -14.07 3.84
C SER A 94 4.78 -13.27 4.12
N LEU A 95 4.81 -12.46 5.17
CA LEU A 95 3.72 -11.59 5.62
C LEU A 95 4.02 -10.10 5.40
N ALA A 96 5.18 -9.79 4.82
CA ALA A 96 5.54 -8.42 4.50
C ALA A 96 4.73 -7.92 3.30
N ASP A 97 4.29 -6.68 3.40
CA ASP A 97 3.59 -6.01 2.31
C ASP A 97 4.46 -5.88 1.08
N SER A 98 3.85 -5.93 -0.08
CA SER A 98 4.55 -5.79 -1.36
C SER A 98 4.00 -4.66 -2.20
N ILE A 99 4.92 -3.99 -2.91
CA ILE A 99 4.63 -3.04 -3.96
C ILE A 99 4.96 -3.72 -5.29
N SER A 100 3.95 -3.85 -6.17
CA SER A 100 4.06 -4.69 -7.36
C SER A 100 4.64 -3.97 -8.58
N ASP A 101 4.71 -2.64 -8.56
CA ASP A 101 5.07 -1.83 -9.74
C ASP A 101 5.88 -0.56 -9.40
N PHE A 102 6.60 -0.54 -8.29
CA PHE A 102 7.44 0.59 -7.90
C PHE A 102 8.39 1.01 -9.01
N THR A 103 8.38 2.29 -9.35
CA THR A 103 9.22 2.89 -10.37
C THR A 103 10.20 3.88 -9.75
N ASP A 104 11.48 3.48 -9.68
CA ASP A 104 12.59 4.32 -9.22
C ASP A 104 12.61 5.69 -9.92
N GLY A 105 12.83 6.76 -9.14
CA GLY A 105 12.85 8.14 -9.62
C GLY A 105 11.48 8.72 -9.98
N THR A 106 10.40 7.99 -9.76
CA THR A 106 9.01 8.44 -9.99
C THR A 106 8.17 8.29 -8.75
N ASP A 107 8.19 7.10 -8.14
CA ASP A 107 7.42 6.76 -6.96
C ASP A 107 8.21 6.99 -5.68
N PHE A 108 7.50 7.05 -4.56
CA PHE A 108 8.08 7.31 -3.26
C PHE A 108 7.56 6.33 -2.21
N ILE A 109 8.40 6.07 -1.22
CA ILE A 109 8.03 5.37 0.00
C ILE A 109 7.83 6.39 1.11
N GLY A 110 6.61 6.47 1.61
CA GLY A 110 6.23 7.34 2.71
C GLY A 110 6.60 6.71 4.04
N LEU A 111 7.46 7.37 4.81
CA LEU A 111 7.91 6.92 6.12
C LEU A 111 7.20 7.67 7.23
N GLU A 112 6.62 6.94 8.17
CA GLU A 112 6.08 7.49 9.41
C GLU A 112 7.07 7.32 10.56
N ASP A 113 7.31 8.38 11.32
CA ASP A 113 8.14 8.40 12.53
C ASP A 113 9.57 7.85 12.35
N ARG A 114 10.14 7.91 11.12
CA ARG A 114 11.50 7.46 10.83
C ARG A 114 12.10 8.17 9.65
N THR A 115 13.39 7.95 9.44
CA THR A 115 14.17 8.53 8.37
C THR A 115 14.88 7.44 7.57
N TYR A 116 15.36 7.76 6.37
CA TYR A 116 16.14 6.85 5.54
C TYR A 116 17.34 6.23 6.28
N SER A 117 17.96 6.96 7.21
CA SER A 117 19.09 6.44 8.01
C SER A 117 18.74 5.30 8.96
N ASP A 118 17.45 5.09 9.23
CA ASP A 118 16.95 4.00 10.05
C ASP A 118 16.69 2.72 9.22
N LEU A 119 16.98 2.75 7.92
CA LEU A 119 16.63 1.68 6.99
C LEU A 119 17.87 0.89 6.52
N SER A 120 17.62 -0.35 6.14
CA SER A 120 18.54 -1.21 5.40
C SER A 120 17.84 -1.71 4.14
N ILE A 121 18.47 -1.45 2.98
CA ILE A 121 17.95 -1.81 1.66
C ILE A 121 18.75 -3.01 1.17
N LEU A 122 18.09 -4.14 0.95
CA LEU A 122 18.74 -5.42 0.67
C LEU A 122 18.09 -6.15 -0.50
N ASN A 123 18.90 -6.93 -1.23
CA ASN A 123 18.37 -7.88 -2.20
C ASN A 123 17.63 -9.04 -1.52
N SER A 124 16.51 -9.43 -2.08
CA SER A 124 15.71 -10.57 -1.65
C SER A 124 15.22 -11.38 -2.86
N SER A 125 16.09 -12.23 -3.42
CA SER A 125 15.75 -13.12 -4.54
C SER A 125 15.32 -12.40 -5.84
N GLY A 126 15.81 -11.20 -6.07
CA GLY A 126 15.46 -10.37 -7.22
C GLY A 126 14.53 -9.19 -6.89
N ASP A 127 13.99 -9.18 -5.70
CA ASP A 127 13.19 -8.08 -5.15
C ASP A 127 14.05 -7.20 -4.22
N THR A 128 13.59 -6.00 -3.96
CA THR A 128 14.18 -5.14 -2.92
C THR A 128 13.42 -5.30 -1.62
N LYS A 129 14.16 -5.60 -0.55
CA LYS A 129 13.62 -5.67 0.80
C LYS A 129 14.05 -4.45 1.61
N ILE A 130 13.09 -3.73 2.17
CA ILE A 130 13.30 -2.56 3.02
C ILE A 130 13.05 -2.94 4.48
N ILE A 131 14.04 -2.75 5.33
CA ILE A 131 14.02 -3.15 6.74
C ILE A 131 14.27 -1.94 7.62
N ASP A 132 13.48 -1.79 8.69
CA ASP A 132 13.80 -0.90 9.80
C ASP A 132 14.90 -1.54 10.67
N THR A 133 16.05 -0.89 10.77
CA THR A 133 17.23 -1.43 11.46
C THR A 133 17.06 -1.50 12.97
N ASN A 134 16.22 -0.66 13.55
CA ASN A 134 15.98 -0.58 14.99
C ASN A 134 15.12 -1.76 15.50
N SER A 135 14.11 -2.16 14.72
CA SER A 135 13.20 -3.25 15.07
C SER A 135 13.49 -4.56 14.32
N SER A 136 14.32 -4.53 13.27
CA SER A 136 14.56 -5.63 12.34
C SER A 136 13.30 -6.10 11.59
N LYS A 137 12.29 -5.24 11.50
CA LYS A 137 11.06 -5.53 10.76
C LYS A 137 11.19 -5.12 9.30
N VAL A 138 10.60 -5.93 8.43
CA VAL A 138 10.43 -5.62 7.00
C VAL A 138 9.27 -4.64 6.86
N LEU A 139 9.52 -3.53 6.21
CA LEU A 139 8.52 -2.51 5.89
C LEU A 139 7.83 -2.84 4.57
N PHE A 140 8.61 -3.10 3.52
CA PHE A 140 8.13 -3.46 2.20
C PHE A 140 9.03 -4.44 1.47
N LEU A 141 8.42 -5.19 0.54
CA LEU A 141 9.07 -5.82 -0.60
C LEU A 141 8.69 -5.03 -1.86
N LEU A 142 9.68 -4.64 -2.67
CA LEU A 142 9.48 -4.05 -3.99
C LEU A 142 9.70 -5.17 -5.02
N ASP A 143 8.64 -5.64 -5.63
CA ASP A 143 8.68 -6.79 -6.53
C ASP A 143 9.46 -6.45 -7.82
N GLY A 144 10.50 -7.22 -8.13
CA GLY A 144 11.33 -7.06 -9.33
C GLY A 144 12.22 -5.82 -9.39
N VAL A 145 12.34 -5.05 -8.31
CA VAL A 145 13.18 -3.84 -8.26
C VAL A 145 14.60 -4.18 -7.80
N ASP A 146 15.61 -3.67 -8.52
CA ASP A 146 17.01 -3.79 -8.10
C ASP A 146 17.29 -2.87 -6.91
N HIS A 147 17.70 -3.47 -5.78
CA HIS A 147 17.97 -2.76 -4.53
C HIS A 147 19.08 -1.70 -4.65
N THR A 148 19.93 -1.77 -5.66
CA THR A 148 21.01 -0.79 -5.88
C THR A 148 20.50 0.53 -6.48
N LEU A 149 19.26 0.55 -6.97
CA LEU A 149 18.61 1.76 -7.47
C LEU A 149 17.98 2.57 -6.33
N ILE A 150 17.64 1.92 -5.23
CA ILE A 150 16.88 2.55 -4.15
C ILE A 150 17.82 3.33 -3.23
N ASP A 151 17.63 4.64 -3.16
CA ASP A 151 18.41 5.56 -2.35
C ASP A 151 17.54 6.54 -1.56
N SER A 152 18.15 7.55 -0.94
CA SER A 152 17.41 8.48 -0.08
C SER A 152 16.40 9.37 -0.83
N SER A 153 16.49 9.47 -2.15
CA SER A 153 15.55 10.27 -2.95
C SER A 153 14.19 9.59 -3.15
N ASP A 154 14.12 8.27 -2.94
CA ASP A 154 12.89 7.49 -3.04
C ASP A 154 12.05 7.53 -1.77
N PHE A 155 12.52 8.21 -0.72
CA PHE A 155 11.85 8.25 0.57
C PHE A 155 11.40 9.65 0.95
N ILE A 156 10.18 9.76 1.44
CA ILE A 156 9.63 10.99 2.00
C ILE A 156 9.09 10.74 3.41
N ILE A 157 9.13 11.77 4.25
CA ILE A 157 8.46 11.71 5.55
C ILE A 157 7.00 12.11 5.32
N THR A 158 6.09 11.33 5.89
CA THR A 158 4.64 11.57 5.76
C THR A 158 3.95 11.42 7.11
N ASP A 159 2.88 12.17 7.32
CA ASP A 159 1.97 12.08 8.47
C ASP A 159 0.59 11.58 7.98
N PHE A 160 0.56 10.54 7.17
CA PHE A 160 -0.62 10.09 6.44
C PHE A 160 -1.65 9.37 7.31
N VAL A 161 -1.25 8.71 8.41
CA VAL A 161 -2.10 7.95 9.35
C VAL A 161 -1.91 8.37 10.78
#